data_8e27dfd94b412924644f93485e9b6400
#
_entry.id   8e27dfd94b412924644f93485e9b6400
#
_cell.length_a   1.000
_cell.length_b   1.000
_cell.length_c   1.000
_cell.angle_alpha   90.00
_cell.angle_beta   90.00
_cell.angle_gamma   90.00
#
_symmetry.space_group_name_H-M   'P 1'
#
loop_
_entity.id
_entity.type
_entity.pdbx_description
1 polymer ?
#
loop_
_entity_poly.entity_id
_entity_poly.type
_entity_poly.pdbx_seq_one_letter_code
_entity_poly.pdbx_strand_id
1 'polypeptide(L)'
;MANMNDAAKVNTAVIPVPKLEEDCYDWWERHEQVLREKDKINPEVVLIGDSITHFWGGDPQTEGIEGAKEAWRSVFASYRVLNLGFGWDRTQNVLWRIDHGELTGLNPTTVVILIGTNNTSETVNARANDPDEIAEGLRAICDRVHVHVPHAAIVIMAVLPREEKPDHPRRTLIAEINARYAELAKKRNYAFVDIGLKLLEADGTLTQQMASDFCHLTEQGYQLWADALRPLLPQR
;
A
#
# COMPACT_ATOMS: atom_id res chain seq x y z
N MET A 1 21.85 -39.70 -6.48
CA MET A 1 21.68 -38.71 -7.56
C MET A 1 21.03 -37.49 -6.92
N ALA A 2 21.83 -36.47 -6.66
CA ALA A 2 21.34 -35.23 -6.11
C ALA A 2 20.51 -34.52 -7.19
N ASN A 3 19.27 -34.14 -6.87
CA ASN A 3 18.41 -33.36 -7.74
C ASN A 3 19.04 -31.99 -8.00
N MET A 4 19.67 -31.82 -9.17
CA MET A 4 20.18 -30.54 -9.68
C MET A 4 19.01 -29.74 -10.29
N ASN A 5 18.07 -29.29 -9.49
CA ASN A 5 17.02 -28.35 -9.96
C ASN A 5 16.48 -27.44 -8.86
N ASP A 6 17.35 -27.03 -7.95
CA ASP A 6 17.03 -25.94 -7.01
C ASP A 6 17.80 -24.68 -7.44
N ALA A 7 17.53 -24.20 -8.65
CA ALA A 7 17.88 -22.84 -8.99
C ALA A 7 17.01 -21.96 -8.07
N ALA A 8 17.65 -21.29 -7.10
CA ALA A 8 16.96 -20.45 -6.15
C ALA A 8 16.00 -19.51 -6.91
N LYS A 9 14.72 -19.62 -6.63
CA LYS A 9 13.67 -18.82 -7.27
C LYS A 9 13.96 -17.34 -6.99
N VAL A 10 14.18 -16.57 -8.06
CA VAL A 10 14.49 -15.13 -7.92
C VAL A 10 13.29 -14.41 -7.30
N ASN A 11 13.52 -13.69 -6.20
CA ASN A 11 12.49 -12.86 -5.60
C ASN A 11 12.23 -11.61 -6.46
N THR A 12 11.13 -11.63 -7.22
CA THR A 12 10.73 -10.51 -8.08
C THR A 12 10.17 -9.32 -7.31
N ALA A 13 9.72 -9.50 -6.07
CA ALA A 13 9.13 -8.45 -5.26
C ALA A 13 10.14 -7.36 -4.83
N VAL A 14 11.44 -7.63 -4.96
CA VAL A 14 12.52 -6.68 -4.62
C VAL A 14 13.24 -6.11 -5.86
N ILE A 15 12.84 -6.50 -7.07
CA ILE A 15 13.46 -6.02 -8.32
C ILE A 15 12.61 -4.87 -8.88
N PRO A 16 13.09 -3.61 -8.84
CA PRO A 16 12.31 -2.47 -9.32
C PRO A 16 11.90 -2.64 -10.78
N VAL A 17 10.62 -2.51 -11.07
CA VAL A 17 10.06 -2.50 -12.43
C VAL A 17 8.99 -1.42 -12.53
N PRO A 18 8.84 -0.75 -13.68
CA PRO A 18 7.78 0.22 -13.90
C PRO A 18 6.42 -0.48 -14.00
N LYS A 19 5.43 0.21 -14.57
CA LYS A 19 4.09 -0.32 -14.86
C LYS A 19 4.13 -1.78 -15.34
N LEU A 20 3.34 -2.63 -14.73
CA LEU A 20 3.15 -4.01 -15.14
C LEU A 20 1.75 -4.25 -15.73
N GLU A 21 0.72 -3.64 -15.13
CA GLU A 21 -0.68 -3.91 -15.47
C GLU A 21 -1.36 -2.65 -16.03
N GLU A 22 -2.38 -2.83 -16.83
CA GLU A 22 -3.30 -1.78 -17.26
C GLU A 22 -4.35 -1.51 -16.17
N ASP A 23 -4.81 -0.27 -16.07
CA ASP A 23 -5.87 0.15 -15.15
C ASP A 23 -6.76 1.21 -15.83
N CYS A 24 -7.76 1.71 -15.14
CA CYS A 24 -8.70 2.73 -15.61
C CYS A 24 -8.08 4.14 -15.79
N TYR A 25 -6.79 4.30 -15.52
CA TYR A 25 -6.02 5.55 -15.65
C TYR A 25 -4.67 5.29 -16.32
N ASP A 26 -4.00 6.36 -16.76
CA ASP A 26 -2.63 6.25 -17.28
C ASP A 26 -1.61 6.31 -16.13
N TRP A 27 -0.95 5.18 -15.88
CA TRP A 27 0.05 5.04 -14.83
C TRP A 27 1.26 5.97 -15.01
N TRP A 28 1.71 6.16 -16.27
CA TRP A 28 2.83 7.03 -16.58
C TRP A 28 2.48 8.49 -16.37
N GLU A 29 1.30 8.93 -16.86
CA GLU A 29 0.83 10.29 -16.64
C GLU A 29 0.68 10.59 -15.15
N ARG A 30 0.18 9.64 -14.35
CA ARG A 30 0.10 9.81 -12.91
C ARG A 30 1.48 9.96 -12.27
N HIS A 31 2.47 9.15 -12.67
CA HIS A 31 3.85 9.27 -12.19
C HIS A 31 4.44 10.66 -12.49
N GLU A 32 4.31 11.11 -13.75
CA GLU A 32 4.74 12.44 -14.17
C GLU A 32 4.00 13.57 -13.43
N GLN A 33 2.69 13.40 -13.17
CA GLN A 33 1.90 14.34 -12.39
C GLN A 33 2.42 14.44 -10.95
N VAL A 34 2.70 13.32 -10.31
CA VAL A 34 3.31 13.29 -8.97
C VAL A 34 4.62 14.08 -8.97
N LEU A 35 5.50 13.85 -9.94
CA LEU A 35 6.79 14.56 -10.02
C LEU A 35 6.62 16.07 -10.21
N ARG A 36 5.61 16.51 -10.97
CA ARG A 36 5.31 17.94 -11.19
C ARG A 36 4.71 18.64 -9.97
N GLU A 37 3.96 17.91 -9.14
CA GLU A 37 3.12 18.49 -8.09
C GLU A 37 3.66 18.31 -6.68
N LYS A 38 4.43 17.26 -6.40
CA LYS A 38 4.89 16.88 -5.06
C LYS A 38 5.55 18.03 -4.27
N ASP A 39 6.39 18.83 -4.94
CA ASP A 39 7.09 19.94 -4.29
C ASP A 39 6.15 21.11 -3.95
N LYS A 40 5.10 21.30 -4.74
CA LYS A 40 4.05 22.32 -4.49
C LYS A 40 3.14 21.89 -3.35
N ILE A 41 2.81 20.59 -3.29
CA ILE A 41 2.04 20.00 -2.19
C ILE A 41 2.82 20.15 -0.89
N ASN A 42 4.15 19.96 -0.94
CA ASN A 42 5.04 19.99 0.23
C ASN A 42 4.44 19.19 1.40
N PRO A 43 4.33 17.86 1.24
CA PRO A 43 3.49 17.04 2.11
C PRO A 43 4.04 16.91 3.53
N GLU A 44 3.13 16.88 4.50
CA GLU A 44 3.39 16.47 5.89
C GLU A 44 3.18 14.97 6.05
N VAL A 45 2.26 14.41 5.24
CA VAL A 45 1.94 12.98 5.22
C VAL A 45 2.07 12.47 3.80
N VAL A 46 2.73 11.33 3.63
CA VAL A 46 2.81 10.61 2.35
C VAL A 46 2.13 9.26 2.51
N LEU A 47 1.23 8.93 1.60
CA LEU A 47 0.61 7.61 1.52
C LEU A 47 1.24 6.85 0.35
N ILE A 48 1.81 5.67 0.59
CA ILE A 48 2.39 4.79 -0.43
C ILE A 48 1.54 3.54 -0.52
N GLY A 49 1.14 3.16 -1.74
CA GLY A 49 0.35 1.94 -1.90
C GLY A 49 -0.09 1.64 -3.32
N ASP A 50 -1.08 0.79 -3.41
CA ASP A 50 -1.74 0.33 -4.62
C ASP A 50 -3.08 1.05 -4.88
N SER A 51 -4.03 0.39 -5.58
CA SER A 51 -5.36 0.92 -5.87
C SER A 51 -6.14 1.30 -4.61
N ILE A 52 -5.99 0.56 -3.51
CA ILE A 52 -6.70 0.85 -2.27
C ILE A 52 -6.25 2.21 -1.70
N THR A 53 -4.98 2.54 -1.81
CA THR A 53 -4.46 3.86 -1.44
C THR A 53 -4.85 4.92 -2.47
N HIS A 54 -4.73 4.60 -3.78
CA HIS A 54 -5.06 5.52 -4.87
C HIS A 54 -6.52 5.98 -4.80
N PHE A 55 -7.43 5.04 -4.63
CA PHE A 55 -8.88 5.31 -4.66
C PHE A 55 -9.42 5.94 -3.36
N TRP A 56 -8.59 6.14 -2.34
CA TRP A 56 -9.03 6.91 -1.18
C TRP A 56 -9.22 8.40 -1.51
N GLY A 57 -8.40 8.96 -2.40
CA GLY A 57 -8.47 10.35 -2.84
C GLY A 57 -7.23 11.16 -2.47
N GLY A 58 -7.36 12.48 -2.46
CA GLY A 58 -6.24 13.40 -2.20
C GLY A 58 -5.43 13.74 -3.43
N ASP A 59 -4.35 14.52 -3.22
CA ASP A 59 -3.53 15.04 -4.31
C ASP A 59 -2.29 14.15 -4.60
N PRO A 60 -1.85 14.05 -5.85
CA PRO A 60 -2.53 14.58 -7.04
C PRO A 60 -3.79 13.77 -7.39
N GLN A 61 -4.85 14.46 -7.78
CA GLN A 61 -6.10 13.83 -8.16
C GLN A 61 -6.00 13.17 -9.54
N THR A 62 -6.67 12.05 -9.70
CA THR A 62 -6.79 11.36 -10.99
C THR A 62 -8.21 11.52 -11.53
N GLU A 63 -8.34 11.90 -12.79
CA GLU A 63 -9.63 12.04 -13.44
C GLU A 63 -10.41 10.72 -13.40
N GLY A 64 -11.71 10.80 -13.08
CA GLY A 64 -12.59 9.63 -12.97
C GLY A 64 -12.51 8.87 -11.63
N ILE A 65 -11.61 9.24 -10.72
CA ILE A 65 -11.52 8.67 -9.38
C ILE A 65 -12.09 9.66 -8.37
N GLU A 66 -13.30 9.39 -7.88
CA GLU A 66 -13.97 10.30 -6.94
C GLU A 66 -13.49 10.21 -5.51
N GLY A 67 -12.96 9.07 -5.10
CA GLY A 67 -12.46 8.79 -3.76
C GLY A 67 -13.54 8.73 -2.67
N ALA A 68 -13.12 8.36 -1.46
CA ALA A 68 -13.94 8.36 -0.25
C ALA A 68 -13.79 9.71 0.48
N LYS A 69 -14.54 10.70 0.02
CA LYS A 69 -14.34 12.12 0.36
C LYS A 69 -14.56 12.44 1.84
N GLU A 70 -15.53 11.80 2.48
CA GLU A 70 -15.84 12.06 3.89
C GLU A 70 -14.82 11.42 4.81
N ALA A 71 -14.47 10.16 4.57
CA ALA A 71 -13.42 9.47 5.29
C ALA A 71 -12.05 10.19 5.14
N TRP A 72 -11.73 10.65 3.91
CA TRP A 72 -10.53 11.45 3.66
C TRP A 72 -10.52 12.73 4.51
N ARG A 73 -11.60 13.53 4.44
CA ARG A 73 -11.74 14.78 5.20
C ARG A 73 -11.66 14.56 6.70
N SER A 74 -12.25 13.45 7.19
CA SER A 74 -12.30 13.14 8.62
C SER A 74 -10.91 13.00 9.25
N VAL A 75 -9.90 12.63 8.48
CA VAL A 75 -8.54 12.39 8.96
C VAL A 75 -7.52 13.38 8.40
N PHE A 76 -7.68 13.84 7.15
CA PHE A 76 -6.63 14.60 6.46
C PHE A 76 -6.96 16.07 6.21
N ALA A 77 -8.13 16.58 6.62
CA ALA A 77 -8.55 17.97 6.35
C ALA A 77 -7.55 19.05 6.79
N SER A 78 -6.73 18.76 7.80
CA SER A 78 -5.74 19.69 8.37
C SER A 78 -4.31 19.41 7.88
N TYR A 79 -4.09 18.44 6.99
CA TYR A 79 -2.75 18.05 6.55
C TYR A 79 -2.58 18.27 5.05
N ARG A 80 -1.33 18.56 4.66
CA ARG A 80 -0.92 18.43 3.26
C ARG A 80 -0.51 16.98 3.04
N VAL A 81 -1.24 16.29 2.19
CA VAL A 81 -1.05 14.85 1.95
C VAL A 81 -0.68 14.63 0.48
N LEU A 82 0.37 13.85 0.26
CA LEU A 82 0.73 13.34 -1.05
C LEU A 82 0.28 11.88 -1.14
N ASN A 83 -0.63 11.60 -2.06
CA ASN A 83 -1.10 10.24 -2.32
C ASN A 83 -0.25 9.58 -3.42
N LEU A 84 0.66 8.69 -3.03
CA LEU A 84 1.46 7.82 -3.90
C LEU A 84 0.84 6.41 -4.00
N GLY A 85 -0.47 6.32 -4.02
CA GLY A 85 -1.19 5.11 -4.41
C GLY A 85 -1.28 4.99 -5.92
N PHE A 86 -1.02 3.80 -6.48
CA PHE A 86 -1.15 3.51 -7.90
C PHE A 86 -1.86 2.16 -8.08
N GLY A 87 -2.92 2.16 -8.88
CA GLY A 87 -3.67 0.95 -9.17
C GLY A 87 -2.77 -0.17 -9.71
N TRP A 88 -3.04 -1.38 -9.29
CA TRP A 88 -2.28 -2.59 -9.62
C TRP A 88 -0.83 -2.65 -9.16
N ASP A 89 -0.29 -1.60 -8.53
CA ASP A 89 1.09 -1.64 -8.05
C ASP A 89 1.33 -2.81 -7.10
N ARG A 90 2.49 -3.40 -7.28
CA ARG A 90 3.14 -4.38 -6.42
C ARG A 90 4.32 -3.72 -5.70
N THR A 91 4.96 -4.40 -4.79
CA THR A 91 6.15 -3.88 -4.09
C THR A 91 7.23 -3.41 -5.07
N GLN A 92 7.48 -4.16 -6.14
CA GLN A 92 8.48 -3.82 -7.17
C GLN A 92 8.17 -2.55 -7.94
N ASN A 93 6.89 -2.22 -8.14
CA ASN A 93 6.50 -0.97 -8.79
C ASN A 93 6.73 0.22 -7.86
N VAL A 94 6.38 0.09 -6.58
CA VAL A 94 6.69 1.11 -5.56
C VAL A 94 8.19 1.37 -5.48
N LEU A 95 9.02 0.32 -5.48
CA LEU A 95 10.48 0.45 -5.49
C LEU A 95 10.95 1.27 -6.70
N TRP A 96 10.44 0.96 -7.89
CA TRP A 96 10.78 1.69 -9.10
C TRP A 96 10.42 3.18 -9.00
N ARG A 97 9.21 3.50 -8.53
CA ARG A 97 8.73 4.88 -8.42
C ARG A 97 9.57 5.70 -7.43
N ILE A 98 9.93 5.12 -6.29
CA ILE A 98 10.81 5.77 -5.32
C ILE A 98 12.19 6.02 -5.95
N ASP A 99 12.76 5.03 -6.64
CA ASP A 99 14.05 5.15 -7.33
C ASP A 99 14.01 6.19 -8.49
N HIS A 100 12.79 6.55 -8.97
CA HIS A 100 12.55 7.55 -10.02
C HIS A 100 12.01 8.89 -9.48
N GLY A 101 12.26 9.19 -8.20
CA GLY A 101 12.21 10.55 -7.69
C GLY A 101 10.96 10.94 -6.91
N GLU A 102 9.97 10.07 -6.71
CA GLU A 102 8.72 10.44 -6.02
C GLU A 102 8.93 10.94 -4.58
N LEU A 103 9.96 10.48 -3.88
CA LEU A 103 10.30 10.96 -2.53
C LEU A 103 11.46 11.96 -2.50
N THR A 104 12.12 12.21 -3.63
CA THR A 104 13.31 13.07 -3.69
C THR A 104 12.94 14.52 -3.32
N GLY A 105 13.67 15.10 -2.37
CA GLY A 105 13.50 16.49 -1.93
C GLY A 105 12.35 16.72 -0.95
N LEU A 106 11.56 15.71 -0.63
CA LEU A 106 10.47 15.81 0.34
C LEU A 106 10.97 15.67 1.80
N ASN A 107 10.21 16.24 2.73
CA ASN A 107 10.48 16.13 4.16
C ASN A 107 9.18 15.94 4.97
N PRO A 108 8.41 14.86 4.69
CA PRO A 108 7.20 14.56 5.45
C PRO A 108 7.52 14.16 6.89
N THR A 109 6.57 14.32 7.79
CA THR A 109 6.66 13.82 9.16
C THR A 109 6.20 12.37 9.28
N THR A 110 5.34 11.91 8.36
CA THR A 110 4.76 10.57 8.41
C THR A 110 4.67 9.97 7.00
N VAL A 111 5.07 8.71 6.87
CA VAL A 111 4.85 7.89 5.67
C VAL A 111 4.02 6.68 6.06
N VAL A 112 2.86 6.51 5.43
CA VAL A 112 1.96 5.36 5.62
C VAL A 112 2.10 4.44 4.41
N ILE A 113 2.30 3.14 4.62
CA ILE A 113 2.54 2.17 3.57
C ILE A 113 1.48 1.06 3.63
N LEU A 114 0.67 0.93 2.58
CA LEU A 114 -0.26 -0.18 2.37
C LEU A 114 0.01 -0.78 0.99
N ILE A 115 0.69 -1.91 0.94
CA ILE A 115 1.10 -2.57 -0.30
C ILE A 115 1.19 -4.08 -0.11
N GLY A 116 1.05 -4.85 -1.18
CA GLY A 116 1.30 -6.29 -1.19
C GLY A 116 0.13 -7.14 -1.66
N THR A 117 -1.10 -6.61 -1.71
CA THR A 117 -2.26 -7.39 -2.17
C THR A 117 -2.10 -7.88 -3.61
N ASN A 118 -1.55 -7.05 -4.51
CA ASN A 118 -1.36 -7.42 -5.91
C ASN A 118 -0.21 -8.43 -6.11
N ASN A 119 0.77 -8.46 -5.21
CA ASN A 119 1.81 -9.49 -5.22
C ASN A 119 1.25 -10.91 -5.00
N THR A 120 0.04 -11.04 -4.42
CA THR A 120 -0.64 -12.33 -4.23
C THR A 120 -1.33 -12.85 -5.49
N SER A 121 -1.39 -12.06 -6.56
CA SER A 121 -2.05 -12.42 -7.82
C SER A 121 -1.04 -12.84 -8.87
N GLU A 122 -1.37 -13.88 -9.64
CA GLU A 122 -0.66 -14.21 -10.87
C GLU A 122 -1.35 -13.52 -12.04
N THR A 123 -0.57 -12.89 -12.91
CA THR A 123 -1.04 -12.23 -14.14
C THR A 123 -0.16 -12.66 -15.31
N VAL A 124 -0.49 -12.22 -16.52
CA VAL A 124 0.36 -12.47 -17.68
C VAL A 124 1.70 -11.74 -17.61
N ASN A 125 1.79 -10.67 -16.82
CA ASN A 125 2.97 -9.82 -16.72
C ASN A 125 3.84 -10.12 -15.50
N ALA A 126 3.27 -10.76 -14.47
CA ALA A 126 3.99 -11.06 -13.24
C ALA A 126 3.43 -12.26 -12.51
N ARG A 127 4.32 -13.13 -12.03
CA ARG A 127 3.96 -14.24 -11.16
C ARG A 127 3.50 -13.74 -9.77
N ALA A 128 2.71 -14.56 -9.09
CA ALA A 128 2.47 -14.37 -7.67
C ALA A 128 3.76 -14.54 -6.85
N ASN A 129 3.87 -13.78 -5.78
CA ASN A 129 4.95 -13.88 -4.80
C ASN A 129 4.45 -14.62 -3.56
N ASP A 130 5.35 -15.30 -2.87
CA ASP A 130 5.07 -15.89 -1.57
C ASP A 130 5.19 -14.85 -0.42
N PRO A 131 4.74 -15.17 0.80
CA PRO A 131 4.75 -14.21 1.92
C PRO A 131 6.13 -13.69 2.29
N ASP A 132 7.18 -14.50 2.17
CA ASP A 132 8.56 -14.08 2.47
C ASP A 132 9.07 -13.10 1.42
N GLU A 133 8.82 -13.38 0.14
CA GLU A 133 9.15 -12.48 -0.97
C GLU A 133 8.46 -11.12 -0.81
N ILE A 134 7.17 -11.12 -0.45
CA ILE A 134 6.38 -9.89 -0.28
C ILE A 134 6.90 -9.08 0.92
N ALA A 135 7.22 -9.74 2.02
CA ALA A 135 7.77 -9.08 3.20
C ALA A 135 9.16 -8.47 2.93
N GLU A 136 10.00 -9.14 2.13
CA GLU A 136 11.27 -8.57 1.66
C GLU A 136 11.03 -7.34 0.76
N GLY A 137 10.01 -7.38 -0.09
CA GLY A 137 9.58 -6.22 -0.88
C GLY A 137 9.22 -5.01 -0.01
N LEU A 138 8.38 -5.22 1.02
CA LEU A 138 8.06 -4.15 1.98
C LEU A 138 9.31 -3.65 2.72
N ARG A 139 10.19 -4.55 3.16
CA ARG A 139 11.46 -4.16 3.80
C ARG A 139 12.29 -3.25 2.89
N ALA A 140 12.43 -3.62 1.62
CA ALA A 140 13.17 -2.84 0.64
C ALA A 140 12.54 -1.46 0.39
N ILE A 141 11.20 -1.35 0.44
CA ILE A 141 10.48 -0.06 0.38
C ILE A 141 10.81 0.78 1.63
N CYS A 142 10.69 0.21 2.82
CA CYS A 142 11.03 0.92 4.06
C CYS A 142 12.48 1.42 4.09
N ASP A 143 13.42 0.62 3.58
CA ASP A 143 14.83 1.00 3.48
C ASP A 143 15.01 2.23 2.56
N ARG A 144 14.32 2.29 1.41
CA ARG A 144 14.32 3.45 0.50
C ARG A 144 13.64 4.68 1.11
N VAL A 145 12.50 4.49 1.75
CA VAL A 145 11.81 5.56 2.49
C VAL A 145 12.77 6.18 3.52
N HIS A 146 13.46 5.34 4.30
CA HIS A 146 14.42 5.84 5.30
C HIS A 146 15.60 6.60 4.67
N VAL A 147 16.05 6.20 3.49
CA VAL A 147 17.14 6.91 2.77
C VAL A 147 16.67 8.27 2.28
N HIS A 148 15.46 8.37 1.70
CA HIS A 148 14.96 9.61 1.10
C HIS A 148 14.38 10.59 2.13
N VAL A 149 13.71 10.06 3.17
CA VAL A 149 12.99 10.87 4.19
C VAL A 149 13.29 10.33 5.61
N PRO A 150 14.55 10.45 6.08
CA PRO A 150 15.04 9.75 7.29
C PRO A 150 14.36 10.18 8.59
N HIS A 151 13.68 11.31 8.59
CA HIS A 151 13.00 11.84 9.79
C HIS A 151 11.52 11.46 9.87
N ALA A 152 10.98 10.86 8.81
CA ALA A 152 9.58 10.46 8.79
C ALA A 152 9.31 9.25 9.68
N ALA A 153 8.25 9.31 10.47
CA ALA A 153 7.70 8.13 11.12
C ALA A 153 7.07 7.21 10.05
N ILE A 154 7.45 5.94 10.05
CA ILE A 154 6.88 4.93 9.14
C ILE A 154 5.73 4.21 9.84
N VAL A 155 4.58 4.18 9.20
CA VAL A 155 3.40 3.41 9.59
C VAL A 155 3.18 2.32 8.55
N ILE A 156 3.28 1.07 8.95
CA ILE A 156 2.98 -0.09 8.10
C ILE A 156 1.54 -0.49 8.34
N MET A 157 0.74 -0.52 7.29
CA MET A 157 -0.59 -1.10 7.30
C MET A 157 -0.51 -2.60 7.01
N ALA A 158 -1.30 -3.39 7.71
CA ALA A 158 -1.55 -4.77 7.31
C ALA A 158 -2.21 -4.80 5.92
N VAL A 159 -1.86 -5.78 5.09
CA VAL A 159 -2.60 -6.08 3.86
C VAL A 159 -4.04 -6.42 4.27
N LEU A 160 -5.00 -5.74 3.65
CA LEU A 160 -6.41 -5.89 4.02
C LEU A 160 -6.98 -7.23 3.57
N PRO A 161 -7.98 -7.76 4.28
CA PRO A 161 -8.67 -8.96 3.85
C PRO A 161 -9.27 -8.75 2.46
N ARG A 162 -9.17 -9.78 1.63
CA ARG A 162 -9.67 -9.80 0.27
C ARG A 162 -10.45 -11.09 0.04
N GLU A 163 -11.38 -11.08 -0.90
CA GLU A 163 -12.37 -12.14 -1.15
C GLU A 163 -13.47 -12.20 -0.08
N GLU A 164 -14.67 -12.57 -0.50
CA GLU A 164 -15.86 -12.60 0.36
C GLU A 164 -15.69 -13.58 1.53
N LYS A 165 -15.31 -14.83 1.19
CA LYS A 165 -15.38 -15.96 2.12
C LYS A 165 -14.12 -16.11 2.97
N PRO A 166 -14.27 -16.42 4.27
CA PRO A 166 -13.13 -16.59 5.18
C PRO A 166 -12.22 -17.77 4.85
N ASP A 167 -12.74 -18.81 4.19
CA ASP A 167 -12.00 -20.03 3.81
C ASP A 167 -11.28 -19.91 2.46
N HIS A 168 -11.38 -18.77 1.78
CA HIS A 168 -10.64 -18.55 0.53
C HIS A 168 -9.12 -18.59 0.79
N PRO A 169 -8.32 -19.31 -0.04
CA PRO A 169 -6.87 -19.49 0.17
C PRO A 169 -6.08 -18.19 0.34
N ARG A 170 -6.52 -17.12 -0.32
CA ARG A 170 -5.89 -15.79 -0.21
C ARG A 170 -5.98 -15.19 1.19
N ARG A 171 -7.01 -15.57 1.99
CA ARG A 171 -7.16 -15.11 3.38
C ARG A 171 -6.03 -15.66 4.26
N THR A 172 -5.66 -16.92 4.08
CA THR A 172 -4.50 -17.53 4.77
C THR A 172 -3.21 -16.87 4.32
N LEU A 173 -3.03 -16.67 3.02
CA LEU A 173 -1.85 -16.01 2.46
C LEU A 173 -1.68 -14.59 3.02
N ILE A 174 -2.75 -13.80 3.09
CA ILE A 174 -2.74 -12.45 3.68
C ILE A 174 -2.38 -12.50 5.16
N ALA A 175 -2.92 -13.44 5.93
CA ALA A 175 -2.58 -13.59 7.35
C ALA A 175 -1.08 -13.89 7.53
N GLU A 176 -0.49 -14.73 6.69
CA GLU A 176 0.95 -15.03 6.71
C GLU A 176 1.81 -13.81 6.34
N ILE A 177 1.40 -13.01 5.35
CA ILE A 177 2.07 -11.75 5.00
C ILE A 177 2.03 -10.79 6.20
N ASN A 178 0.85 -10.61 6.80
CA ASN A 178 0.66 -9.69 7.92
C ASN A 178 1.46 -10.08 9.16
N ALA A 179 1.64 -11.37 9.43
CA ALA A 179 2.52 -11.83 10.50
C ALA A 179 3.97 -11.38 10.28
N ARG A 180 4.47 -11.45 9.02
CA ARG A 180 5.83 -10.99 8.65
C ARG A 180 5.95 -9.47 8.69
N TYR A 181 4.91 -8.75 8.28
CA TYR A 181 4.86 -7.28 8.35
C TYR A 181 4.90 -6.80 9.81
N ALA A 182 4.13 -7.42 10.69
CA ALA A 182 4.15 -7.12 12.12
C ALA A 182 5.53 -7.37 12.74
N GLU A 183 6.20 -8.46 12.36
CA GLU A 183 7.55 -8.77 12.81
C GLU A 183 8.58 -7.74 12.30
N LEU A 184 8.50 -7.35 11.03
CA LEU A 184 9.33 -6.29 10.45
C LEU A 184 9.14 -4.97 11.19
N ALA A 185 7.88 -4.56 11.40
CA ALA A 185 7.54 -3.32 12.11
C ALA A 185 8.11 -3.34 13.54
N LYS A 186 7.94 -4.44 14.26
CA LYS A 186 8.52 -4.62 15.60
C LYS A 186 10.04 -4.51 15.61
N LYS A 187 10.73 -5.17 14.68
CA LYS A 187 12.20 -5.13 14.56
C LYS A 187 12.74 -3.74 14.26
N ARG A 188 12.00 -2.94 13.50
CA ARG A 188 12.39 -1.60 13.05
C ARG A 188 11.81 -0.48 13.92
N ASN A 189 11.02 -0.81 14.94
CA ASN A 189 10.28 0.14 15.78
C ASN A 189 9.36 1.06 14.96
N TYR A 190 8.69 0.50 13.94
CA TYR A 190 7.66 1.16 13.15
C TYR A 190 6.28 0.90 13.74
N ALA A 191 5.34 1.82 13.55
CA ALA A 191 3.95 1.54 13.86
C ALA A 191 3.38 0.49 12.90
N PHE A 192 2.63 -0.46 13.44
CA PHE A 192 1.89 -1.45 12.65
C PHE A 192 0.40 -1.33 12.95
N VAL A 193 -0.40 -1.20 11.91
CA VAL A 193 -1.85 -1.02 12.01
C VAL A 193 -2.55 -2.12 11.23
N ASP A 194 -3.35 -2.90 11.92
CA ASP A 194 -4.22 -3.91 11.33
C ASP A 194 -5.69 -3.56 11.61
N ILE A 195 -6.43 -3.25 10.56
CA ILE A 195 -7.87 -3.02 10.59
C ILE A 195 -8.66 -4.21 10.04
N GLY A 196 -7.98 -5.28 9.66
CA GLY A 196 -8.59 -6.40 8.94
C GLY A 196 -9.82 -6.96 9.63
N LEU A 197 -9.74 -7.23 10.94
CA LEU A 197 -10.88 -7.75 11.69
C LEU A 197 -12.07 -6.79 11.79
N LYS A 198 -11.84 -5.47 11.67
CA LYS A 198 -12.92 -4.47 11.68
C LYS A 198 -13.71 -4.41 10.37
N LEU A 199 -13.14 -4.93 9.29
CA LEU A 199 -13.75 -5.01 7.97
C LEU A 199 -14.63 -6.26 7.80
N LEU A 200 -14.53 -7.21 8.73
CA LEU A 200 -15.16 -8.52 8.63
C LEU A 200 -16.34 -8.65 9.58
N GLU A 201 -17.34 -9.40 9.16
CA GLU A 201 -18.41 -9.88 10.02
C GLU A 201 -17.87 -10.92 11.04
N ALA A 202 -18.69 -11.26 12.04
CA ALA A 202 -18.28 -12.18 13.10
C ALA A 202 -17.92 -13.60 12.61
N ASP A 203 -18.44 -14.00 11.45
CA ASP A 203 -18.11 -15.28 10.80
C ASP A 203 -16.89 -15.18 9.87
N GLY A 204 -16.28 -14.00 9.75
CA GLY A 204 -15.13 -13.72 8.90
C GLY A 204 -15.48 -13.32 7.46
N THR A 205 -16.76 -13.16 7.14
CA THR A 205 -17.19 -12.69 5.80
C THR A 205 -16.80 -11.23 5.59
N LEU A 206 -16.23 -10.92 4.42
CA LEU A 206 -16.06 -9.55 3.93
C LEU A 206 -17.30 -9.16 3.12
N THR A 207 -18.00 -8.10 3.52
CA THR A 207 -19.21 -7.68 2.84
C THR A 207 -18.96 -6.58 1.82
N GLN A 208 -19.84 -6.46 0.81
CA GLN A 208 -19.81 -5.35 -0.15
C GLN A 208 -20.05 -3.98 0.51
N GLN A 209 -20.59 -3.95 1.71
CA GLN A 209 -20.74 -2.73 2.50
C GLN A 209 -19.38 -2.18 2.93
N MET A 210 -18.39 -3.04 3.17
CA MET A 210 -17.02 -2.65 3.54
C MET A 210 -16.08 -2.57 2.34
N ALA A 211 -16.21 -3.48 1.37
CA ALA A 211 -15.43 -3.51 0.15
C ALA A 211 -16.31 -3.91 -1.03
N SER A 212 -16.56 -2.99 -1.96
CA SER A 212 -17.59 -3.11 -3.00
C SER A 212 -17.43 -4.33 -3.92
N ASP A 213 -16.21 -4.74 -4.15
CA ASP A 213 -15.81 -5.89 -4.96
C ASP A 213 -14.98 -6.90 -4.16
N PHE A 214 -15.13 -6.89 -2.83
CA PHE A 214 -14.37 -7.70 -1.89
C PHE A 214 -12.85 -7.46 -1.91
N CYS A 215 -12.44 -6.27 -2.35
CA CYS A 215 -11.04 -5.81 -2.38
C CYS A 215 -10.94 -4.31 -2.10
N HIS A 216 -11.64 -3.48 -2.88
CA HIS A 216 -11.57 -2.03 -2.77
C HIS A 216 -12.60 -1.52 -1.76
N LEU A 217 -12.11 -0.71 -0.82
CA LEU A 217 -12.92 -0.20 0.29
C LEU A 217 -14.03 0.74 -0.21
N THR A 218 -15.16 0.68 0.47
CA THR A 218 -16.20 1.71 0.39
C THR A 218 -15.87 2.89 1.30
N GLU A 219 -16.70 3.93 1.28
CA GLU A 219 -16.61 5.05 2.23
C GLU A 219 -16.54 4.56 3.68
N GLN A 220 -17.35 3.55 4.04
CA GLN A 220 -17.36 2.97 5.38
C GLN A 220 -16.07 2.23 5.71
N GLY A 221 -15.53 1.46 4.77
CA GLY A 221 -14.23 0.79 4.93
C GLY A 221 -13.09 1.79 5.11
N TYR A 222 -13.07 2.85 4.31
CA TYR A 222 -12.08 3.93 4.46
C TYR A 222 -12.24 4.71 5.78
N GLN A 223 -13.45 4.86 6.32
CA GLN A 223 -13.65 5.49 7.62
C GLN A 223 -12.95 4.70 8.74
N LEU A 224 -12.99 3.36 8.69
CA LEU A 224 -12.26 2.52 9.66
C LEU A 224 -10.74 2.71 9.55
N TRP A 225 -10.24 2.90 8.33
CA TRP A 225 -8.82 3.19 8.12
C TRP A 225 -8.47 4.60 8.64
N ALA A 226 -9.29 5.61 8.35
CA ALA A 226 -9.15 6.96 8.86
C ALA A 226 -9.05 7.00 10.39
N ASP A 227 -9.97 6.31 11.07
CA ASP A 227 -10.03 6.26 12.53
C ASP A 227 -8.78 5.58 13.13
N ALA A 228 -8.25 4.57 12.47
CA ALA A 228 -7.04 3.88 12.90
C ALA A 228 -5.76 4.71 12.69
N LEU A 229 -5.72 5.55 11.64
CA LEU A 229 -4.57 6.42 11.36
C LEU A 229 -4.54 7.68 12.23
N ARG A 230 -5.68 8.23 12.59
CA ARG A 230 -5.77 9.53 13.30
C ARG A 230 -4.82 9.65 14.50
N PRO A 231 -4.70 8.67 15.41
CA PRO A 231 -3.80 8.78 16.57
C PRO A 231 -2.31 8.73 16.22
N LEU A 232 -1.96 8.34 14.99
CA LEU A 232 -0.57 8.16 14.51
C LEU A 232 -0.08 9.34 13.69
N LEU A 233 -0.97 10.25 13.33
CA LEU A 233 -0.61 11.48 12.62
C LEU A 233 -0.06 12.53 13.58
N PRO A 234 0.72 13.51 13.08
CA PRO A 234 1.25 14.60 13.92
C PRO A 234 0.13 15.31 14.67
N GLN A 235 0.31 15.51 15.97
CA GLN A 235 -0.65 16.26 16.79
C GLN A 235 -0.70 17.73 16.33
N ARG A 236 -1.92 18.30 16.26
CA ARG A 236 -2.19 19.69 15.91
C ARG A 236 -2.98 20.38 17.01
#